data_4e3a39dfd0bc58f88e3765483e5e555b
#
_entry.id   4e3a39dfd0bc58f88e3765483e5e555b
#
_cell.length_a   1.000
_cell.length_b   1.000
_cell.length_c   1.000
_cell.angle_alpha   90.00
_cell.angle_beta   90.00
_cell.angle_gamma   90.00
#
_symmetry.space_group_name_H-M   'P 1'
#
loop_
_entity.id
_entity.type
_entity.pdbx_description
1 polymer ?
#
loop_
_entity_poly.entity_id
_entity_poly.type
_entity_poly.pdbx_seq_one_letter_code
_entity_poly.pdbx_strand_id
1 'polypeptide(L)'
;MRLRLLSFCLIAALLSGCAGAKPPPPPAPEAAPAPPAPPAPPAIPPALPPTAPPEAPAKAPTVSPADKAFADGMAALQEGGQERALELFSIAWKEKPGHPGVSKEFDGALLALKNNGDAAYAQGKLEDAGKRWMGTLRYINDPAAKGKSYPFTRSDVQSQVDRLTAGLMEKGLLDYRKGDIEAAIADWKTILAYDPGNEEAAKHLKTASTQLENLKKLPPAK
;
A
#
# COMPACT_ATOMS: atom_id res chain seq x y z
N MET A 1 -21.43 -11.64 -40.71
CA MET A 1 -22.70 -11.07 -41.24
C MET A 1 -23.61 -10.75 -40.05
N ARG A 2 -24.12 -9.50 -40.04
CA ARG A 2 -25.04 -8.82 -39.07
C ARG A 2 -24.34 -8.20 -37.84
N LEU A 3 -23.81 -7.09 -37.99
CA LEU A 3 -24.08 -5.62 -37.86
C LEU A 3 -25.43 -5.29 -37.17
N ARG A 4 -25.40 -4.77 -35.93
CA ARG A 4 -26.47 -3.91 -35.41
C ARG A 4 -25.85 -2.73 -34.66
N LEU A 5 -25.78 -1.60 -35.35
CA LEU A 5 -25.83 -0.25 -34.82
C LEU A 5 -27.26 0.03 -34.33
N LEU A 6 -27.40 0.87 -33.31
CA LEU A 6 -28.49 1.80 -33.02
C LEU A 6 -28.10 2.45 -31.68
N SER A 7 -27.79 3.67 -31.61
CA SER A 7 -28.50 4.92 -31.90
C SER A 7 -28.87 5.69 -30.63
N PHE A 8 -28.24 6.85 -30.50
CA PHE A 8 -28.74 8.14 -30.01
C PHE A 8 -29.81 8.16 -28.89
N CYS A 9 -29.50 8.87 -27.79
CA CYS A 9 -30.40 9.94 -27.31
C CYS A 9 -29.63 11.02 -26.56
N LEU A 10 -29.53 12.14 -27.19
CA LEU A 10 -29.12 13.45 -26.69
C LEU A 10 -30.33 14.10 -26.03
N ILE A 11 -30.26 14.46 -24.74
CA ILE A 11 -31.24 15.39 -24.15
C ILE A 11 -30.46 16.50 -23.46
N ALA A 12 -30.45 17.66 -24.13
CA ALA A 12 -30.10 18.94 -23.56
C ALA A 12 -31.32 19.52 -22.85
N ALA A 13 -31.21 19.87 -21.58
CA ALA A 13 -32.19 20.73 -20.91
C ALA A 13 -31.44 21.93 -20.31
N LEU A 14 -31.59 23.06 -21.00
CA LEU A 14 -31.30 24.43 -20.54
C LEU A 14 -32.36 24.82 -19.50
N LEU A 15 -31.98 25.19 -18.31
CA LEU A 15 -32.80 26.00 -17.42
C LEU A 15 -31.94 27.14 -16.88
N SER A 16 -32.19 28.33 -17.47
CA SER A 16 -31.77 29.64 -17.00
C SER A 16 -32.47 29.93 -15.65
N GLY A 17 -31.69 30.17 -14.59
CA GLY A 17 -32.17 30.72 -13.32
C GLY A 17 -31.51 32.07 -13.07
N CYS A 18 -32.31 33.15 -13.19
CA CYS A 18 -31.92 34.51 -12.86
C CYS A 18 -31.65 34.63 -11.34
N ALA A 19 -30.41 34.93 -10.97
CA ALA A 19 -30.07 35.37 -9.60
C ALA A 19 -30.20 36.89 -9.54
N GLY A 20 -31.22 37.37 -8.82
CA GLY A 20 -31.44 38.78 -8.53
C GLY A 20 -30.32 39.37 -7.68
N ALA A 21 -29.64 40.37 -8.17
CA ALA A 21 -28.66 41.16 -7.44
C ALA A 21 -29.39 42.06 -6.42
N LYS A 22 -28.99 41.94 -5.14
CA LYS A 22 -29.41 42.80 -4.03
C LYS A 22 -28.73 44.18 -4.20
N PRO A 23 -29.46 45.33 -4.13
CA PRO A 23 -28.87 46.63 -4.25
C PRO A 23 -27.97 46.95 -3.03
N PRO A 24 -26.93 47.78 -3.22
CA PRO A 24 -26.06 48.18 -2.15
C PRO A 24 -26.74 49.15 -1.15
N PRO A 25 -26.36 49.14 0.13
CA PRO A 25 -26.91 50.04 1.13
C PRO A 25 -26.48 51.49 0.87
N PRO A 26 -27.29 52.49 1.29
CA PRO A 26 -26.99 53.90 1.09
C PRO A 26 -25.79 54.34 1.95
N PRO A 27 -25.04 55.36 1.51
CA PRO A 27 -23.90 55.85 2.24
C PRO A 27 -24.32 56.52 3.56
N ALA A 28 -23.54 56.24 4.60
CA ALA A 28 -23.72 56.83 5.94
C ALA A 28 -23.46 58.37 5.87
N PRO A 29 -24.16 59.20 6.70
CA PRO A 29 -23.95 60.62 6.71
C PRO A 29 -22.55 60.99 7.26
N GLU A 30 -21.93 61.93 6.59
CA GLU A 30 -20.65 62.50 6.88
C GLU A 30 -20.69 63.18 8.28
N ALA A 31 -19.87 62.72 9.22
CA ALA A 31 -19.76 63.27 10.56
C ALA A 31 -19.02 64.61 10.52
N ALA A 32 -19.61 65.63 11.12
CA ALA A 32 -19.02 66.96 11.28
C ALA A 32 -17.66 66.93 12.00
N PRO A 33 -16.75 67.88 11.70
CA PRO A 33 -15.42 67.88 12.29
C PRO A 33 -15.48 68.25 13.79
N ALA A 34 -14.80 67.43 14.59
CA ALA A 34 -14.66 67.64 16.05
C ALA A 34 -13.71 68.77 16.33
N PRO A 35 -13.95 69.54 17.46
CA PRO A 35 -13.08 70.63 17.86
C PRO A 35 -11.69 70.13 18.27
N PRO A 36 -10.64 71.01 18.18
CA PRO A 36 -9.26 70.65 18.49
C PRO A 36 -9.09 70.32 19.96
N ALA A 37 -8.41 69.20 20.23
CA ALA A 37 -8.07 68.76 21.59
C ALA A 37 -6.98 69.66 22.25
N PRO A 38 -7.02 69.82 23.60
CA PRO A 38 -5.99 70.56 24.31
C PRO A 38 -4.63 69.82 24.23
N PRO A 39 -3.50 70.56 24.37
CA PRO A 39 -2.16 69.99 24.27
C PRO A 39 -1.89 68.97 25.37
N ALA A 40 -1.34 67.88 24.99
CA ALA A 40 -1.00 66.74 25.86
C ALA A 40 0.19 67.12 26.78
N PRO A 41 0.22 66.65 28.04
CA PRO A 41 1.36 66.76 28.90
C PRO A 41 2.59 66.02 28.38
N PRO A 42 3.83 66.40 28.72
CA PRO A 42 5.04 65.80 28.21
C PRO A 42 5.09 64.28 28.55
N ALA A 43 5.34 63.47 27.53
CA ALA A 43 5.43 62.07 27.67
C ALA A 43 6.61 61.66 28.56
N ILE A 44 6.33 60.88 29.60
CA ILE A 44 7.32 60.15 30.37
C ILE A 44 7.87 59.01 29.39
N PRO A 45 9.21 58.88 29.29
CA PRO A 45 9.76 57.81 28.45
C PRO A 45 9.23 56.46 28.92
N PRO A 46 8.82 55.60 28.00
CA PRO A 46 8.35 54.27 28.38
C PRO A 46 9.46 53.48 29.07
N ALA A 47 9.16 52.98 30.27
CA ALA A 47 10.01 51.99 30.92
C ALA A 47 10.19 50.82 29.97
N LEU A 48 11.43 50.42 29.73
CA LEU A 48 11.77 49.20 29.00
C LEU A 48 10.98 48.03 29.60
N PRO A 49 10.27 47.23 28.78
CA PRO A 49 9.60 46.03 29.28
C PRO A 49 10.63 45.13 29.96
N PRO A 50 10.29 44.46 31.07
CA PRO A 50 11.19 43.50 31.70
C PRO A 50 11.60 42.47 30.68
N THR A 51 12.91 42.30 30.52
CA THR A 51 13.51 41.24 29.69
C THR A 51 12.91 39.92 30.14
N ALA A 52 12.13 39.28 29.26
CA ALA A 52 11.62 37.93 29.50
C ALA A 52 12.81 37.01 29.79
N PRO A 53 12.69 36.09 30.75
CA PRO A 53 13.72 35.07 30.96
C PRO A 53 14.06 34.39 29.63
N PRO A 54 15.33 34.03 29.38
CA PRO A 54 15.69 33.32 28.15
C PRO A 54 14.82 32.08 28.04
N GLU A 55 14.02 32.02 26.97
CA GLU A 55 13.28 30.83 26.61
C GLU A 55 14.26 29.67 26.57
N ALA A 56 14.00 28.63 27.39
CA ALA A 56 14.77 27.41 27.36
C ALA A 56 14.81 26.91 25.90
N PRO A 57 15.97 26.45 25.41
CA PRO A 57 16.08 26.01 24.02
C PRO A 57 14.99 25.02 23.73
N ALA A 58 14.13 25.37 22.74
CA ALA A 58 13.06 24.50 22.27
C ALA A 58 13.69 23.14 21.94
N LYS A 59 13.24 22.07 22.64
CA LYS A 59 13.66 20.72 22.33
C LYS A 59 13.42 20.50 20.84
N ALA A 60 14.49 20.12 20.11
CA ALA A 60 14.38 19.77 18.70
C ALA A 60 13.17 18.83 18.51
N PRO A 61 12.34 19.03 17.48
CA PRO A 61 11.15 18.22 17.28
C PRO A 61 11.58 16.75 17.17
N THR A 62 11.30 15.99 18.22
CA THR A 62 11.51 14.54 18.18
C THR A 62 10.48 13.95 17.23
N VAL A 63 10.96 13.45 16.08
CA VAL A 63 10.12 12.74 15.10
C VAL A 63 9.43 11.59 15.84
N SER A 64 8.10 11.52 15.75
CA SER A 64 7.34 10.45 16.42
C SER A 64 7.70 9.08 15.84
N PRO A 65 7.59 7.98 16.62
CA PRO A 65 7.81 6.63 16.09
C PRO A 65 6.92 6.32 14.88
N ALA A 66 5.67 6.79 14.87
CA ALA A 66 4.76 6.65 13.75
C ALA A 66 5.25 7.39 12.50
N ASP A 67 5.67 8.65 12.65
CA ASP A 67 6.16 9.46 11.53
C ASP A 67 7.46 8.87 10.97
N LYS A 68 8.33 8.33 11.85
CA LYS A 68 9.55 7.64 11.43
C LYS A 68 9.21 6.37 10.64
N ALA A 69 8.34 5.50 11.15
CA ALA A 69 7.93 4.28 10.46
C ALA A 69 7.26 4.59 9.11
N PHE A 70 6.46 5.67 9.05
CA PHE A 70 5.87 6.13 7.80
C PHE A 70 6.94 6.58 6.80
N ALA A 71 7.91 7.39 7.21
CA ALA A 71 9.00 7.84 6.35
C ALA A 71 9.86 6.67 5.84
N ASP A 72 10.20 5.72 6.71
CA ASP A 72 10.93 4.51 6.35
C ASP A 72 10.11 3.64 5.34
N GLY A 73 8.78 3.59 5.51
CA GLY A 73 7.88 2.94 4.56
C GLY A 73 7.85 3.60 3.19
N MET A 74 7.85 4.92 3.15
CA MET A 74 7.95 5.68 1.91
C MET A 74 9.29 5.44 1.19
N ALA A 75 10.39 5.38 1.93
CA ALA A 75 11.69 5.03 1.37
C ALA A 75 11.69 3.61 0.77
N ALA A 76 11.10 2.64 1.47
CA ALA A 76 10.95 1.27 0.96
C ALA A 76 10.13 1.21 -0.35
N LEU A 77 9.08 2.05 -0.50
CA LEU A 77 8.33 2.15 -1.77
C LEU A 77 9.20 2.68 -2.91
N GLN A 78 10.04 3.68 -2.65
CA GLN A 78 10.95 4.23 -3.66
C GLN A 78 11.97 3.19 -4.14
N GLU A 79 12.37 2.27 -3.26
CA GLU A 79 13.23 1.13 -3.59
C GLU A 79 12.48 -0.04 -4.25
N GLY A 80 11.16 0.07 -4.43
CA GLY A 80 10.31 -0.97 -5.01
C GLY A 80 9.94 -2.10 -4.02
N GLY A 81 10.20 -1.90 -2.74
CA GLY A 81 9.94 -2.87 -1.66
C GLY A 81 8.52 -2.77 -1.08
N GLN A 82 7.46 -3.09 -1.87
CA GLN A 82 6.07 -2.94 -1.44
C GLN A 82 5.74 -3.71 -0.15
N GLU A 83 6.24 -4.93 0.01
CA GLU A 83 5.96 -5.73 1.22
C GLU A 83 6.60 -5.10 2.46
N ARG A 84 7.83 -4.62 2.33
CA ARG A 84 8.53 -3.89 3.41
C ARG A 84 7.82 -2.58 3.76
N ALA A 85 7.35 -1.87 2.75
CA ALA A 85 6.56 -0.65 2.97
C ALA A 85 5.26 -0.92 3.71
N LEU A 86 4.51 -1.98 3.34
CA LEU A 86 3.28 -2.39 4.03
C LEU A 86 3.54 -2.74 5.50
N GLU A 87 4.63 -3.44 5.79
CA GLU A 87 5.04 -3.73 7.17
C GLU A 87 5.26 -2.44 7.97
N LEU A 88 6.02 -1.50 7.42
CA LEU A 88 6.33 -0.23 8.08
C LEU A 88 5.09 0.66 8.23
N PHE A 89 4.21 0.70 7.25
CA PHE A 89 2.93 1.40 7.35
C PHE A 89 2.00 0.77 8.39
N SER A 90 1.99 -0.56 8.51
CA SER A 90 1.25 -1.26 9.57
C SER A 90 1.77 -0.88 10.96
N ILE A 91 3.10 -0.77 11.13
CA ILE A 91 3.72 -0.27 12.37
C ILE A 91 3.28 1.18 12.63
N ALA A 92 3.41 2.07 11.63
CA ALA A 92 3.00 3.47 11.76
C ALA A 92 1.54 3.61 12.15
N TRP A 93 0.65 2.79 11.58
CA TRP A 93 -0.78 2.75 11.92
C TRP A 93 -1.04 2.27 13.34
N LYS A 94 -0.30 1.28 13.82
CA LYS A 94 -0.42 0.78 15.22
C LYS A 94 0.00 1.83 16.23
N GLU A 95 1.10 2.56 15.94
CA GLU A 95 1.59 3.64 16.80
C GLU A 95 0.65 4.85 16.80
N LYS A 96 0.05 5.16 15.66
CA LYS A 96 -0.86 6.31 15.49
C LYS A 96 -2.01 5.93 14.56
N PRO A 97 -3.09 5.34 15.09
CA PRO A 97 -4.29 5.07 14.31
C PRO A 97 -4.84 6.35 13.68
N GLY A 98 -5.12 6.29 12.37
CA GLY A 98 -5.57 7.47 11.63
C GLY A 98 -4.45 8.40 11.15
N HIS A 99 -3.20 7.96 11.15
CA HIS A 99 -2.10 8.72 10.55
C HIS A 99 -2.43 9.13 9.11
N PRO A 100 -2.40 10.46 8.76
CA PRO A 100 -3.01 10.97 7.54
C PRO A 100 -2.41 10.42 6.23
N GLY A 101 -1.12 10.04 6.24
CA GLY A 101 -0.46 9.49 5.06
C GLY A 101 -0.61 7.99 4.90
N VAL A 102 -0.70 7.24 6.02
CA VAL A 102 -0.60 5.77 6.01
C VAL A 102 -1.70 5.14 5.16
N SER A 103 -2.95 5.53 5.35
CA SER A 103 -4.07 4.88 4.69
C SER A 103 -3.96 4.91 3.16
N LYS A 104 -3.57 6.06 2.59
CA LYS A 104 -3.43 6.22 1.14
C LYS A 104 -2.25 5.41 0.59
N GLU A 105 -1.11 5.52 1.24
CA GLU A 105 0.13 4.88 0.76
C GLU A 105 0.07 3.36 0.96
N PHE A 106 -0.58 2.90 2.04
CA PHE A 106 -0.86 1.49 2.28
C PHE A 106 -1.72 0.89 1.17
N ASP A 107 -2.81 1.57 0.77
CA ASP A 107 -3.69 1.13 -0.31
C ASP A 107 -2.92 1.01 -1.63
N GLY A 108 -2.13 2.02 -1.96
CA GLY A 108 -1.28 2.02 -3.16
C GLY A 108 -0.27 0.87 -3.17
N ALA A 109 0.41 0.65 -2.03
CA ALA A 109 1.38 -0.42 -1.88
C ALA A 109 0.74 -1.81 -1.99
N LEU A 110 -0.42 -2.02 -1.37
CA LEU A 110 -1.14 -3.29 -1.41
C LEU A 110 -1.62 -3.62 -2.83
N LEU A 111 -2.18 -2.64 -3.53
CA LEU A 111 -2.58 -2.79 -4.93
C LEU A 111 -1.37 -3.09 -5.83
N ALA A 112 -0.27 -2.37 -5.65
CA ALA A 112 0.96 -2.60 -6.40
C ALA A 112 1.55 -4.00 -6.13
N LEU A 113 1.55 -4.45 -4.87
CA LEU A 113 2.03 -5.79 -4.50
C LEU A 113 1.24 -6.89 -5.23
N LYS A 114 -0.09 -6.79 -5.22
CA LYS A 114 -0.98 -7.73 -5.93
C LYS A 114 -0.73 -7.70 -7.43
N ASN A 115 -0.70 -6.53 -8.05
CA ASN A 115 -0.49 -6.39 -9.49
C ASN A 115 0.89 -6.89 -9.93
N ASN A 116 1.93 -6.67 -9.11
CA ASN A 116 3.27 -7.21 -9.35
C ASN A 116 3.28 -8.74 -9.25
N GLY A 117 2.43 -9.33 -8.40
CA GLY A 117 2.22 -10.78 -8.36
C GLY A 117 1.63 -11.31 -9.66
N ASP A 118 0.59 -10.66 -10.18
CA ASP A 118 -0.03 -11.03 -11.45
C ASP A 118 0.95 -10.91 -12.63
N ALA A 119 1.72 -9.82 -12.65
CA ALA A 119 2.74 -9.60 -13.67
C ALA A 119 3.86 -10.66 -13.60
N ALA A 120 4.29 -11.05 -12.42
CA ALA A 120 5.27 -12.11 -12.23
C ALA A 120 4.73 -13.46 -12.73
N TYR A 121 3.47 -13.78 -12.42
CA TYR A 121 2.81 -14.99 -12.91
C TYR A 121 2.75 -15.02 -14.44
N ALA A 122 2.33 -13.93 -15.06
CA ALA A 122 2.27 -13.80 -16.53
C ALA A 122 3.65 -13.95 -17.20
N GLN A 123 4.74 -13.64 -16.46
CA GLN A 123 6.12 -13.83 -16.91
C GLN A 123 6.70 -15.22 -16.60
N GLY A 124 5.92 -16.10 -16.00
CA GLY A 124 6.39 -17.44 -15.56
C GLY A 124 7.29 -17.42 -14.33
N LYS A 125 7.41 -16.28 -13.63
CA LYS A 125 8.15 -16.13 -12.38
C LYS A 125 7.28 -16.58 -11.20
N LEU A 126 7.07 -17.90 -11.10
CA LEU A 126 6.04 -18.49 -10.25
C LEU A 126 6.33 -18.31 -8.76
N GLU A 127 7.60 -18.38 -8.36
CA GLU A 127 8.03 -18.11 -6.98
C GLU A 127 7.72 -16.66 -6.57
N ASP A 128 8.09 -15.70 -7.42
CA ASP A 128 7.83 -14.29 -7.18
C ASP A 128 6.33 -13.98 -7.12
N ALA A 129 5.54 -14.61 -7.99
CA ALA A 129 4.08 -14.48 -7.99
C ALA A 129 3.50 -14.98 -6.67
N GLY A 130 3.86 -16.18 -6.25
CA GLY A 130 3.42 -16.79 -5.00
C GLY A 130 3.78 -15.92 -3.79
N LYS A 131 5.03 -15.45 -3.69
CA LYS A 131 5.47 -14.56 -2.59
C LYS A 131 4.63 -13.29 -2.50
N ARG A 132 4.40 -12.60 -3.63
CA ARG A 132 3.62 -11.36 -3.66
C ARG A 132 2.14 -11.57 -3.34
N TRP A 133 1.54 -12.65 -3.80
CA TRP A 133 0.16 -12.99 -3.45
C TRP A 133 0.03 -13.37 -1.98
N MET A 134 0.97 -14.14 -1.42
CA MET A 134 1.00 -14.42 0.03
C MET A 134 1.21 -13.17 0.86
N GLY A 135 2.07 -12.25 0.43
CA GLY A 135 2.21 -10.92 1.01
C GLY A 135 0.89 -10.13 0.97
N THR A 136 0.19 -10.15 -0.18
CA THR A 136 -1.12 -9.51 -0.32
C THR A 136 -2.15 -10.11 0.65
N LEU A 137 -2.19 -11.44 0.81
CA LEU A 137 -3.08 -12.12 1.77
C LEU A 137 -2.78 -11.76 3.22
N ARG A 138 -1.51 -11.48 3.55
CA ARG A 138 -1.09 -11.05 4.88
C ARG A 138 -1.66 -9.68 5.24
N TYR A 139 -1.63 -8.74 4.29
CA TYR A 139 -1.94 -7.34 4.55
C TYR A 139 -3.35 -6.90 4.17
N ILE A 140 -4.11 -7.65 3.38
CA ILE A 140 -5.46 -7.25 2.93
C ILE A 140 -6.45 -7.04 4.09
N ASN A 141 -6.23 -7.67 5.23
CA ASN A 141 -7.04 -7.53 6.44
C ASN A 141 -6.37 -6.66 7.52
N ASP A 142 -5.29 -5.94 7.18
CA ASP A 142 -4.62 -5.05 8.12
C ASP A 142 -5.57 -3.92 8.55
N PRO A 143 -5.50 -3.45 9.81
CA PRO A 143 -6.31 -2.33 10.28
C PRO A 143 -6.18 -1.05 9.43
N ALA A 144 -5.02 -0.82 8.79
CA ALA A 144 -4.80 0.31 7.89
C ALA A 144 -5.61 0.20 6.59
N ALA A 145 -5.98 -1.03 6.17
CA ALA A 145 -6.82 -1.32 5.01
C ALA A 145 -8.32 -1.33 5.34
N LYS A 146 -8.69 -1.24 6.64
CA LYS A 146 -10.08 -1.40 7.09
C LYS A 146 -11.01 -0.35 6.45
N GLY A 147 -12.12 -0.83 5.89
CA GLY A 147 -13.13 0.03 5.25
C GLY A 147 -12.78 0.46 3.84
N LYS A 148 -11.71 -0.08 3.26
CA LYS A 148 -11.33 0.15 1.87
C LYS A 148 -11.90 -0.91 0.94
N SER A 149 -12.08 -0.51 -0.32
CA SER A 149 -12.51 -1.41 -1.39
C SER A 149 -11.39 -1.55 -2.41
N TYR A 150 -10.99 -2.78 -2.68
CA TYR A 150 -10.00 -3.11 -3.70
C TYR A 150 -10.69 -3.76 -4.92
N PRO A 151 -10.10 -3.71 -6.12
CA PRO A 151 -10.63 -4.39 -7.31
C PRO A 151 -10.47 -5.92 -7.23
N PHE A 152 -10.11 -6.45 -6.09
CA PHE A 152 -9.96 -7.86 -5.79
C PHE A 152 -10.34 -8.13 -4.34
N THR A 153 -10.75 -9.36 -4.07
CA THR A 153 -11.05 -9.84 -2.72
C THR A 153 -9.92 -10.75 -2.19
N ARG A 154 -9.92 -10.98 -0.87
CA ARG A 154 -9.04 -12.00 -0.28
C ARG A 154 -9.24 -13.37 -0.94
N SER A 155 -10.49 -13.74 -1.23
CA SER A 155 -10.83 -15.02 -1.87
C SER A 155 -10.24 -15.11 -3.29
N ASP A 156 -10.23 -14.02 -4.05
CA ASP A 156 -9.64 -14.01 -5.39
C ASP A 156 -8.13 -14.29 -5.33
N VAL A 157 -7.42 -13.63 -4.42
CA VAL A 157 -5.97 -13.83 -4.23
C VAL A 157 -5.69 -15.23 -3.69
N GLN A 158 -6.48 -15.72 -2.74
CA GLN A 158 -6.33 -17.10 -2.24
C GLN A 158 -6.50 -18.12 -3.36
N SER A 159 -7.53 -17.95 -4.21
CA SER A 159 -7.75 -18.84 -5.36
C SER A 159 -6.61 -18.80 -6.39
N GLN A 160 -5.89 -17.69 -6.50
CA GLN A 160 -4.69 -17.60 -7.34
C GLN A 160 -3.53 -18.41 -6.75
N VAL A 161 -3.30 -18.30 -5.43
CA VAL A 161 -2.29 -19.10 -4.71
C VAL A 161 -2.61 -20.58 -4.81
N ASP A 162 -3.86 -20.96 -4.55
CA ASP A 162 -4.30 -22.37 -4.57
C ASP A 162 -4.10 -23.00 -5.96
N ARG A 163 -4.46 -22.28 -7.02
CA ARG A 163 -4.25 -22.75 -8.41
C ARG A 163 -2.77 -22.87 -8.76
N LEU A 164 -1.94 -21.92 -8.33
CA LEU A 164 -0.49 -22.00 -8.54
C LEU A 164 0.09 -23.21 -7.82
N THR A 165 -0.28 -23.41 -6.57
CA THR A 165 0.19 -24.54 -5.74
C THR A 165 -0.24 -25.86 -6.34
N ALA A 166 -1.53 -26.01 -6.72
CA ALA A 166 -2.04 -27.23 -7.35
C ALA A 166 -1.32 -27.55 -8.67
N GLY A 167 -1.10 -26.55 -9.52
CA GLY A 167 -0.38 -26.72 -10.78
C GLY A 167 1.08 -27.16 -10.59
N LEU A 168 1.79 -26.59 -9.63
CA LEU A 168 3.16 -26.99 -9.31
C LEU A 168 3.21 -28.37 -8.66
N MET A 169 2.26 -28.72 -7.80
CA MET A 169 2.14 -30.05 -7.22
C MET A 169 1.91 -31.11 -8.31
N GLU A 170 0.96 -30.89 -9.20
CA GLU A 170 0.65 -31.80 -10.31
C GLU A 170 1.85 -31.98 -11.24
N LYS A 171 2.48 -30.88 -11.63
CA LYS A 171 3.67 -30.89 -12.48
C LYS A 171 4.82 -31.66 -11.82
N GLY A 172 5.14 -31.37 -10.56
CA GLY A 172 6.18 -32.07 -9.81
C GLY A 172 5.91 -33.57 -9.69
N LEU A 173 4.66 -33.98 -9.42
CA LEU A 173 4.28 -35.40 -9.40
C LEU A 173 4.43 -36.07 -10.77
N LEU A 174 4.11 -35.37 -11.84
CA LEU A 174 4.28 -35.86 -13.19
C LEU A 174 5.76 -36.07 -13.55
N ASP A 175 6.59 -35.07 -13.26
CA ASP A 175 8.03 -35.14 -13.54
C ASP A 175 8.70 -36.22 -12.68
N TYR A 176 8.31 -36.36 -11.42
CA TYR A 176 8.77 -37.44 -10.56
C TYR A 176 8.46 -38.83 -11.14
N ARG A 177 7.23 -39.05 -11.67
CA ARG A 177 6.84 -40.31 -12.31
C ARG A 177 7.58 -40.63 -13.61
N LYS A 178 8.01 -39.55 -14.33
CA LYS A 178 8.85 -39.70 -15.53
C LYS A 178 10.32 -39.98 -15.20
N GLY A 179 10.70 -39.89 -13.94
CA GLY A 179 12.09 -40.00 -13.49
C GLY A 179 12.89 -38.69 -13.52
N ASP A 180 12.26 -37.58 -13.87
CA ASP A 180 12.89 -36.25 -13.80
C ASP A 180 12.79 -35.70 -12.38
N ILE A 181 13.59 -36.28 -11.50
CA ILE A 181 13.54 -36.03 -10.06
C ILE A 181 14.00 -34.61 -9.74
N GLU A 182 15.00 -34.09 -10.45
CA GLU A 182 15.49 -32.72 -10.28
C GLU A 182 14.42 -31.68 -10.62
N ALA A 183 13.66 -31.86 -11.69
CA ALA A 183 12.56 -30.97 -12.05
C ALA A 183 11.45 -31.01 -11.00
N ALA A 184 11.07 -32.20 -10.53
CA ALA A 184 10.08 -32.36 -9.46
C ALA A 184 10.52 -31.63 -8.16
N ILE A 185 11.77 -31.78 -7.76
CA ILE A 185 12.36 -31.09 -6.63
C ILE A 185 12.28 -29.56 -6.80
N ALA A 186 12.55 -29.05 -7.99
CA ALA A 186 12.48 -27.61 -8.28
C ALA A 186 11.05 -27.07 -8.11
N ASP A 187 10.02 -27.79 -8.62
CA ASP A 187 8.63 -27.39 -8.48
C ASP A 187 8.19 -27.33 -7.01
N TRP A 188 8.49 -28.36 -6.21
CA TRP A 188 8.12 -28.37 -4.79
C TRP A 188 8.91 -27.35 -3.96
N LYS A 189 10.17 -27.07 -4.30
CA LYS A 189 10.92 -25.96 -3.69
C LYS A 189 10.29 -24.62 -4.01
N THR A 190 9.78 -24.43 -5.22
CA THR A 190 9.06 -23.21 -5.60
C THR A 190 7.83 -22.99 -4.71
N ILE A 191 7.05 -24.03 -4.41
CA ILE A 191 5.92 -23.96 -3.47
C ILE A 191 6.42 -23.52 -2.08
N LEU A 192 7.42 -24.20 -1.55
CA LEU A 192 7.95 -23.91 -0.21
C LEU A 192 8.62 -22.54 -0.08
N ALA A 193 9.03 -21.94 -1.18
CA ALA A 193 9.60 -20.60 -1.18
C ALA A 193 8.56 -19.50 -0.88
N TYR A 194 7.28 -19.71 -1.20
CA TYR A 194 6.20 -18.77 -0.87
C TYR A 194 5.24 -19.28 0.21
N ASP A 195 5.12 -20.60 0.39
CA ASP A 195 4.32 -21.26 1.43
C ASP A 195 5.19 -22.30 2.18
N PRO A 196 6.05 -21.85 3.11
CA PRO A 196 6.92 -22.76 3.87
C PRO A 196 6.16 -23.78 4.74
N GLY A 197 4.86 -23.51 5.01
CA GLY A 197 3.99 -24.39 5.78
C GLY A 197 3.33 -25.50 4.96
N ASN A 198 3.61 -25.62 3.67
CA ASN A 198 2.99 -26.64 2.82
C ASN A 198 3.57 -28.03 3.09
N GLU A 199 2.89 -28.78 3.96
CA GLU A 199 3.35 -30.09 4.42
C GLU A 199 3.44 -31.13 3.27
N GLU A 200 2.54 -31.04 2.29
CA GLU A 200 2.52 -31.97 1.16
C GLU A 200 3.75 -31.76 0.26
N ALA A 201 4.05 -30.50 -0.11
CA ALA A 201 5.24 -30.16 -0.87
C ALA A 201 6.53 -30.56 -0.10
N ALA A 202 6.58 -30.32 1.21
CA ALA A 202 7.71 -30.69 2.04
C ALA A 202 7.94 -32.21 2.06
N LYS A 203 6.88 -33.00 2.18
CA LYS A 203 6.93 -34.46 2.14
C LYS A 203 7.45 -34.97 0.79
N HIS A 204 6.92 -34.47 -0.31
CA HIS A 204 7.35 -34.85 -1.66
C HIS A 204 8.80 -34.46 -1.91
N LEU A 205 9.19 -33.24 -1.54
CA LEU A 205 10.58 -32.77 -1.65
C LEU A 205 11.55 -33.69 -0.90
N LYS A 206 11.22 -34.05 0.36
CA LYS A 206 12.06 -34.95 1.17
C LYS A 206 12.23 -36.31 0.50
N THR A 207 11.14 -36.91 0.01
CA THR A 207 11.16 -38.23 -0.65
C THR A 207 12.04 -38.19 -1.90
N ALA A 208 11.82 -37.20 -2.77
CA ALA A 208 12.56 -37.05 -4.03
C ALA A 208 14.04 -36.77 -3.80
N SER A 209 14.37 -35.90 -2.81
CA SER A 209 15.76 -35.62 -2.46
C SER A 209 16.51 -36.85 -1.99
N THR A 210 15.89 -37.67 -1.14
CA THR A 210 16.48 -38.93 -0.68
C THR A 210 16.70 -39.91 -1.84
N GLN A 211 15.73 -40.02 -2.74
CA GLN A 211 15.86 -40.87 -3.93
C GLN A 211 16.99 -40.42 -4.86
N LEU A 212 17.08 -39.10 -5.11
CA LEU A 212 18.13 -38.52 -5.93
C LEU A 212 19.52 -38.78 -5.35
N GLU A 213 19.69 -38.64 -4.02
CA GLU A 213 20.94 -38.97 -3.34
C GLU A 213 21.32 -40.45 -3.47
N ASN A 214 20.34 -41.35 -3.37
CA ASN A 214 20.56 -42.77 -3.53
C ASN A 214 20.97 -43.13 -4.98
N LEU A 215 20.34 -42.51 -5.97
CA LEU A 215 20.70 -42.69 -7.39
C LEU A 215 22.13 -42.24 -7.68
N LYS A 216 22.56 -41.13 -7.09
CA LYS A 216 23.95 -40.62 -7.23
C LYS A 216 25.03 -41.53 -6.63
N LYS A 217 24.67 -42.42 -5.71
CA LYS A 217 25.58 -43.39 -5.07
C LYS A 217 25.72 -44.68 -5.89
N LEU A 218 24.86 -44.90 -6.89
CA LEU A 218 24.93 -46.10 -7.74
C LEU A 218 26.11 -45.98 -8.70
N PRO A 219 26.85 -47.09 -8.96
CA PRO A 219 27.90 -47.09 -9.98
C PRO A 219 27.29 -46.81 -11.36
N PRO A 220 28.04 -46.15 -12.27
CA PRO A 220 27.54 -45.92 -13.62
C PRO A 220 27.17 -47.24 -14.29
N ALA A 221 26.03 -47.25 -14.96
CA ALA A 221 25.59 -48.44 -15.71
C ALA A 221 26.69 -48.81 -16.75
N LYS A 222 27.12 -50.05 -16.73
CA LYS A 222 28.11 -50.59 -17.68
C LYS A 222 27.48 -50.71 -19.05
#